data_b033304e827db2d6414f7696f8ed007f
#
_entry.id   b033304e827db2d6414f7696f8ed007f
#
_cell.length_a   1.000
_cell.length_b   1.000
_cell.length_c   1.000
_cell.angle_alpha   90.00
_cell.angle_beta   90.00
_cell.angle_gamma   90.00
#
_symmetry.space_group_name_H-M   'P 1'
#
loop_
_entity.id
_entity.type
_entity.pdbx_description
1 polymer ?
#
loop_
_entity_poly.entity_id
_entity_poly.type
_entity_poly.pdbx_seq_one_letter_code
_entity_poly.pdbx_strand_id
1 'polypeptide(L)'
;IENHHDDHHHGPAKGLTRWLYTTNHKDIGTLYLWFSFAMFLVGGAMAMIIRAELFQPGMQIVEPEFYNQMITLHGLIMIFGGVMPAFVGLANWLIPMQIGAPDMALPRMNNLSFWILPFAFFILLSSLFMEGGAPNFGWTFYAPLSTEYAPPSTTFFIFSVHIMGASSIMGSINVVVTIMNMRAP
;
A
#
# COMPACT_ATOMS: atom_id res chain seq x y z
N ILE A 1 -44.67 -31.56 10.47
CA ILE A 1 -43.22 -31.87 10.45
C ILE A 1 -42.54 -30.55 10.04
N GLU A 2 -42.26 -29.76 11.08
CA GLU A 2 -41.52 -28.48 10.93
C GLU A 2 -40.03 -28.82 10.76
N ASN A 3 -39.49 -28.54 9.58
CA ASN A 3 -38.03 -28.56 9.37
C ASN A 3 -37.48 -27.27 9.99
N HIS A 4 -36.98 -27.34 11.18
CA HIS A 4 -36.05 -26.35 11.72
C HIS A 4 -34.76 -26.41 10.90
N HIS A 5 -34.62 -25.46 9.96
CA HIS A 5 -33.29 -25.08 9.47
C HIS A 5 -32.59 -24.38 10.64
N ASP A 6 -31.69 -25.09 11.28
CA ASP A 6 -30.71 -24.50 12.18
C ASP A 6 -29.79 -23.57 11.34
N ASP A 7 -30.16 -22.30 11.27
CA ASP A 7 -29.29 -21.24 10.84
C ASP A 7 -28.16 -21.13 11.87
N HIS A 8 -27.09 -21.87 11.65
CA HIS A 8 -25.83 -21.68 12.35
C HIS A 8 -25.32 -20.28 12.00
N HIS A 9 -25.76 -19.28 12.75
CA HIS A 9 -25.10 -17.99 12.82
C HIS A 9 -23.68 -18.21 13.34
N HIS A 10 -22.77 -18.50 12.42
CA HIS A 10 -21.36 -18.43 12.72
C HIS A 10 -21.06 -16.99 13.12
N GLY A 11 -20.82 -16.77 14.41
CA GLY A 11 -20.38 -15.47 14.92
C GLY A 11 -19.16 -14.96 14.13
N PRO A 12 -18.85 -13.65 14.17
CA PRO A 12 -17.77 -13.08 13.39
C PRO A 12 -16.48 -13.87 13.61
N ALA A 13 -15.77 -14.16 12.52
CA ALA A 13 -14.51 -14.88 12.56
C ALA A 13 -13.57 -14.26 13.60
N LYS A 14 -12.91 -15.09 14.41
CA LYS A 14 -12.01 -14.64 15.49
C LYS A 14 -10.54 -14.87 15.09
N GLY A 15 -9.64 -14.05 15.63
CA GLY A 15 -8.20 -14.19 15.40
C GLY A 15 -7.74 -13.72 14.02
N LEU A 16 -6.67 -14.33 13.49
CA LEU A 16 -6.05 -13.93 12.23
C LEU A 16 -6.96 -14.11 11.02
N THR A 17 -7.85 -15.11 11.05
CA THR A 17 -8.80 -15.37 9.95
C THR A 17 -9.77 -14.21 9.75
N ARG A 18 -10.13 -13.49 10.82
CA ARG A 18 -10.92 -12.27 10.72
C ARG A 18 -10.25 -11.25 9.80
N TRP A 19 -8.98 -10.97 10.01
CA TRP A 19 -8.24 -9.94 9.26
C TRP A 19 -7.95 -10.34 7.81
N LEU A 20 -7.73 -11.63 7.55
CA LEU A 20 -7.44 -12.13 6.19
C LEU A 20 -8.67 -12.10 5.28
N TYR A 21 -9.86 -12.45 5.81
CA TYR A 21 -11.07 -12.64 5.01
C TYR A 21 -12.17 -11.62 5.32
N THR A 22 -11.86 -10.57 6.08
CA THR A 22 -12.86 -9.56 6.43
C THR A 22 -13.42 -8.89 5.18
N THR A 23 -14.72 -8.67 5.18
CA THR A 23 -15.44 -7.86 4.20
C THR A 23 -15.90 -6.52 4.79
N ASN A 24 -15.72 -6.32 6.10
CA ASN A 24 -16.13 -5.11 6.79
C ASN A 24 -15.22 -3.92 6.43
N HIS A 25 -15.81 -2.81 5.98
CA HIS A 25 -15.07 -1.62 5.56
C HIS A 25 -14.20 -1.02 6.68
N LYS A 26 -14.62 -1.13 7.95
CA LYS A 26 -13.84 -0.61 9.09
C LYS A 26 -12.60 -1.45 9.36
N ASP A 27 -12.73 -2.77 9.29
CA ASP A 27 -11.59 -3.67 9.46
C ASP A 27 -10.57 -3.45 8.33
N ILE A 28 -11.04 -3.36 7.08
CA ILE A 28 -10.17 -3.10 5.92
C ILE A 28 -9.53 -1.72 6.02
N GLY A 29 -10.30 -0.70 6.40
CA GLY A 29 -9.75 0.64 6.64
C GLY A 29 -8.68 0.65 7.73
N THR A 30 -8.87 -0.11 8.79
CA THR A 30 -7.87 -0.29 9.86
C THR A 30 -6.60 -0.97 9.35
N LEU A 31 -6.74 -2.00 8.50
CA LEU A 31 -5.60 -2.65 7.86
C LEU A 31 -4.79 -1.66 6.99
N TYR A 32 -5.46 -0.84 6.20
CA TYR A 32 -4.81 0.21 5.42
C TYR A 32 -4.06 1.22 6.30
N LEU A 33 -4.65 1.64 7.41
CA LEU A 33 -4.01 2.59 8.33
C LEU A 33 -2.78 2.00 9.02
N TRP A 34 -2.85 0.75 9.48
CA TRP A 34 -1.68 0.07 10.05
C TRP A 34 -0.58 -0.17 9.03
N PHE A 35 -0.95 -0.56 7.83
CA PHE A 35 0.01 -0.71 6.73
C PHE A 35 0.69 0.62 6.40
N SER A 36 -0.10 1.68 6.26
CA SER A 36 0.41 3.05 6.04
C SER A 36 1.39 3.47 7.14
N PHE A 37 1.04 3.25 8.39
CA PHE A 37 1.91 3.56 9.52
C PHE A 37 3.23 2.77 9.48
N ALA A 38 3.17 1.47 9.17
CA ALA A 38 4.38 0.65 9.02
C ALA A 38 5.26 1.17 7.87
N MET A 39 4.68 1.51 6.72
CA MET A 39 5.42 2.07 5.58
C MET A 39 5.97 3.47 5.88
N PHE A 40 5.25 4.28 6.65
CA PHE A 40 5.75 5.55 7.15
C PHE A 40 7.02 5.38 8.00
N LEU A 41 7.06 4.37 8.86
CA LEU A 41 8.26 4.09 9.66
C LEU A 41 9.43 3.60 8.78
N VAL A 42 9.17 2.73 7.80
CA VAL A 42 10.20 2.24 6.87
C VAL A 42 10.74 3.37 6.00
N GLY A 43 9.86 4.14 5.36
CA GLY A 43 10.27 5.31 4.56
C GLY A 43 10.93 6.40 5.40
N GLY A 44 10.47 6.59 6.64
CA GLY A 44 11.07 7.51 7.60
C GLY A 44 12.49 7.11 8.00
N ALA A 45 12.74 5.82 8.22
CA ALA A 45 14.10 5.32 8.48
C ALA A 45 15.04 5.61 7.31
N MET A 46 14.57 5.43 6.06
CA MET A 46 15.34 5.79 4.86
C MET A 46 15.62 7.30 4.80
N ALA A 47 14.65 8.14 5.15
CA ALA A 47 14.84 9.59 5.27
C ALA A 47 15.90 9.94 6.31
N MET A 48 15.96 9.23 7.43
CA MET A 48 16.98 9.44 8.46
C MET A 48 18.38 9.07 7.96
N ILE A 49 18.53 8.04 7.15
CA ILE A 49 19.80 7.69 6.48
C ILE A 49 20.23 8.85 5.57
N ILE A 50 19.31 9.36 4.72
CA ILE A 50 19.56 10.50 3.84
C ILE A 50 20.01 11.73 4.64
N ARG A 51 19.34 12.02 5.75
CA ARG A 51 19.66 13.17 6.60
C ARG A 51 21.00 12.99 7.34
N ALA A 52 21.31 11.78 7.76
CA ALA A 52 22.58 11.48 8.43
C ALA A 52 23.76 11.66 7.46
N GLU A 53 23.62 11.21 6.20
CA GLU A 53 24.63 11.43 5.17
C GLU A 53 24.86 12.92 4.88
N LEU A 54 23.81 13.71 4.84
CA LEU A 54 23.87 15.15 4.57
C LEU A 54 24.24 16.02 5.78
N PHE A 55 24.63 15.43 6.89
CA PHE A 55 24.99 16.19 8.10
C PHE A 55 26.29 17.01 7.93
N GLN A 56 27.22 16.50 7.15
CA GLN A 56 28.48 17.18 6.79
C GLN A 56 28.73 17.07 5.28
N PRO A 57 29.52 17.99 4.69
CA PRO A 57 29.92 17.90 3.30
C PRO A 57 30.79 16.67 3.01
N GLY A 58 30.61 16.08 1.84
CA GLY A 58 31.35 14.89 1.38
C GLY A 58 30.64 13.58 1.74
N MET A 59 31.24 12.46 1.37
CA MET A 59 30.74 11.12 1.72
C MET A 59 31.05 10.83 3.18
N GLN A 60 30.04 10.49 3.96
CA GLN A 60 30.16 10.29 5.39
C GLN A 60 29.90 8.84 5.82
N ILE A 61 28.71 8.33 5.51
CA ILE A 61 28.16 7.09 6.10
C ILE A 61 27.89 6.05 5.02
N VAL A 62 27.40 6.49 3.86
CA VAL A 62 26.93 5.60 2.79
C VAL A 62 27.55 5.95 1.44
N GLU A 63 27.72 4.94 0.59
CA GLU A 63 28.17 5.13 -0.78
C GLU A 63 27.13 5.88 -1.61
N PRO A 64 27.55 6.68 -2.62
CA PRO A 64 26.65 7.49 -3.43
C PRO A 64 25.53 6.70 -4.11
N GLU A 65 25.82 5.48 -4.55
CA GLU A 65 24.84 4.62 -5.19
C GLU A 65 23.75 4.17 -4.20
N PHE A 66 24.15 3.74 -3.02
CA PHE A 66 23.22 3.38 -1.96
C PHE A 66 22.38 4.58 -1.50
N TYR A 67 22.99 5.76 -1.44
CA TYR A 67 22.28 7.01 -1.15
C TYR A 67 21.17 7.28 -2.17
N ASN A 68 21.43 7.13 -3.47
CA ASN A 68 20.46 7.29 -4.54
C ASN A 68 19.33 6.25 -4.47
N GLN A 69 19.65 5.00 -4.07
CA GLN A 69 18.65 3.97 -3.79
C GLN A 69 17.74 4.37 -2.62
N MET A 70 18.29 4.93 -1.56
CA MET A 70 17.51 5.41 -0.40
C MET A 70 16.57 6.55 -0.78
N ILE A 71 17.02 7.52 -1.60
CA ILE A 71 16.17 8.60 -2.12
C ILE A 71 15.01 8.03 -2.94
N THR A 72 15.29 7.12 -3.85
CA THR A 72 14.28 6.51 -4.72
C THR A 72 13.23 5.75 -3.92
N LEU A 73 13.67 4.85 -3.04
CA LEU A 73 12.77 4.04 -2.22
C LEU A 73 12.02 4.86 -1.18
N HIS A 74 12.68 5.83 -0.55
CA HIS A 74 12.02 6.75 0.37
C HIS A 74 10.84 7.45 -0.30
N GLY A 75 11.05 8.03 -1.48
CA GLY A 75 9.98 8.71 -2.21
C GLY A 75 8.82 7.79 -2.56
N LEU A 76 9.10 6.60 -3.09
CA LEU A 76 8.07 5.61 -3.42
C LEU A 76 7.31 5.11 -2.21
N ILE A 77 8.01 4.72 -1.15
CA ILE A 77 7.40 4.15 0.05
C ILE A 77 6.55 5.19 0.76
N MET A 78 7.01 6.44 0.87
CA MET A 78 6.24 7.48 1.54
C MET A 78 4.98 7.89 0.77
N ILE A 79 5.07 8.02 -0.55
CA ILE A 79 3.92 8.42 -1.37
C ILE A 79 2.92 7.25 -1.51
N PHE A 80 3.38 6.10 -1.98
CA PHE A 80 2.49 4.98 -2.32
C PHE A 80 2.23 4.02 -1.15
N GLY A 81 3.09 3.99 -0.14
CA GLY A 81 2.93 3.15 1.04
C GLY A 81 2.44 3.90 2.26
N GLY A 82 2.88 5.14 2.46
CA GLY A 82 2.47 5.97 3.59
C GLY A 82 1.20 6.78 3.29
N VAL A 83 1.28 7.72 2.36
CA VAL A 83 0.20 8.70 2.12
C VAL A 83 -1.04 8.06 1.48
N MET A 84 -0.88 7.39 0.34
CA MET A 84 -2.05 6.85 -0.39
C MET A 84 -2.85 5.83 0.42
N PRO A 85 -2.26 4.81 1.06
CA PRO A 85 -3.02 3.87 1.87
C PRO A 85 -3.67 4.52 3.10
N ALA A 86 -3.09 5.57 3.68
CA ALA A 86 -3.73 6.33 4.76
C ALA A 86 -5.04 6.95 4.29
N PHE A 87 -5.06 7.62 3.14
CA PHE A 87 -6.28 8.21 2.59
C PHE A 87 -7.31 7.15 2.19
N VAL A 88 -6.87 6.02 1.61
CA VAL A 88 -7.77 4.89 1.31
C VAL A 88 -8.35 4.29 2.59
N GLY A 89 -7.55 4.15 3.64
CA GLY A 89 -8.00 3.69 4.95
C GLY A 89 -9.05 4.62 5.57
N LEU A 90 -8.79 5.93 5.55
CA LEU A 90 -9.76 6.93 6.01
C LEU A 90 -11.04 6.92 5.15
N ALA A 91 -10.93 6.81 3.83
CA ALA A 91 -12.08 6.70 2.94
C ALA A 91 -12.95 5.48 3.27
N ASN A 92 -12.33 4.31 3.48
CA ASN A 92 -13.04 3.10 3.90
C ASN A 92 -13.76 3.29 5.24
N TRP A 93 -13.16 4.00 6.19
CA TRP A 93 -13.78 4.28 7.47
C TRP A 93 -14.94 5.28 7.38
N LEU A 94 -14.72 6.39 6.68
CA LEU A 94 -15.58 7.57 6.77
C LEU A 94 -16.70 7.57 5.72
N ILE A 95 -16.43 7.17 4.47
CA ILE A 95 -17.39 7.32 3.38
C ILE A 95 -18.70 6.58 3.67
N PRO A 96 -18.73 5.28 4.04
CA PRO A 96 -19.98 4.61 4.34
C PRO A 96 -20.76 5.27 5.48
N MET A 97 -20.06 5.72 6.51
CA MET A 97 -20.70 6.41 7.64
C MET A 97 -21.27 7.78 7.25
N GLN A 98 -20.57 8.54 6.40
CA GLN A 98 -21.02 9.86 5.97
C GLN A 98 -22.23 9.82 5.04
N ILE A 99 -22.34 8.79 4.21
CA ILE A 99 -23.47 8.62 3.28
C ILE A 99 -24.60 7.74 3.82
N GLY A 100 -24.45 7.20 5.04
CA GLY A 100 -25.44 6.30 5.66
C GLY A 100 -25.49 4.90 5.05
N ALA A 101 -24.41 4.47 4.38
CA ALA A 101 -24.31 3.12 3.82
C ALA A 101 -23.87 2.10 4.88
N PRO A 102 -24.42 0.87 4.87
CA PRO A 102 -24.03 -0.17 5.83
C PRO A 102 -22.62 -0.70 5.62
N ASP A 103 -22.12 -0.71 4.39
CA ASP A 103 -20.78 -1.15 3.99
C ASP A 103 -20.40 -0.55 2.63
N MET A 104 -19.21 -0.91 2.12
CA MET A 104 -18.82 -0.61 0.74
C MET A 104 -19.59 -1.49 -0.25
N ALA A 105 -19.78 -1.00 -1.48
CA ALA A 105 -20.55 -1.71 -2.51
C ALA A 105 -19.95 -3.05 -2.92
N LEU A 106 -18.61 -3.16 -2.94
CA LEU A 106 -17.86 -4.33 -3.39
C LEU A 106 -16.88 -4.81 -2.31
N PRO A 107 -17.40 -5.42 -1.21
CA PRO A 107 -16.58 -5.70 -0.02
C PRO A 107 -15.45 -6.71 -0.26
N ARG A 108 -15.67 -7.72 -1.11
CA ARG A 108 -14.62 -8.70 -1.47
C ARG A 108 -13.49 -8.08 -2.29
N MET A 109 -13.82 -7.21 -3.23
CA MET A 109 -12.84 -6.46 -4.01
C MET A 109 -12.07 -5.48 -3.13
N ASN A 110 -12.72 -4.91 -2.13
CA ASN A 110 -12.09 -4.06 -1.13
C ASN A 110 -11.01 -4.81 -0.31
N ASN A 111 -11.32 -6.02 0.13
CA ASN A 111 -10.33 -6.87 0.81
C ASN A 111 -9.15 -7.23 -0.11
N LEU A 112 -9.43 -7.61 -1.35
CA LEU A 112 -8.38 -7.93 -2.33
C LEU A 112 -7.50 -6.72 -2.61
N SER A 113 -8.07 -5.51 -2.77
CA SER A 113 -7.31 -4.29 -3.02
C SER A 113 -6.30 -4.00 -1.90
N PHE A 114 -6.64 -4.32 -0.66
CA PHE A 114 -5.69 -4.22 0.44
C PHE A 114 -4.58 -5.26 0.34
N TRP A 115 -4.94 -6.55 0.23
CA TRP A 115 -3.94 -7.63 0.38
C TRP A 115 -2.91 -7.70 -0.73
N ILE A 116 -3.16 -7.13 -1.90
CA ILE A 116 -2.14 -7.03 -2.94
C ILE A 116 -1.08 -5.96 -2.65
N LEU A 117 -1.37 -4.96 -1.78
CA LEU A 117 -0.39 -3.92 -1.43
C LEU A 117 0.82 -4.44 -0.66
N PRO A 118 0.68 -5.18 0.45
CA PRO A 118 1.84 -5.77 1.13
C PRO A 118 2.72 -6.60 0.21
N PHE A 119 2.10 -7.32 -0.72
CA PHE A 119 2.83 -8.10 -1.72
C PHE A 119 3.62 -7.21 -2.70
N ALA A 120 3.03 -6.10 -3.17
CA ALA A 120 3.70 -5.13 -4.02
C ALA A 120 4.93 -4.51 -3.33
N PHE A 121 4.78 -4.13 -2.07
CA PHE A 121 5.89 -3.56 -1.29
C PHE A 121 6.95 -4.59 -0.92
N PHE A 122 6.58 -5.85 -0.72
CA PHE A 122 7.55 -6.93 -0.58
C PHE A 122 8.42 -7.08 -1.83
N ILE A 123 7.82 -7.04 -3.02
CA ILE A 123 8.57 -7.06 -4.30
C ILE A 123 9.50 -5.84 -4.39
N LEU A 124 8.99 -4.64 -4.06
CA LEU A 124 9.79 -3.42 -4.09
C LEU A 124 11.01 -3.51 -3.16
N LEU A 125 10.79 -3.89 -1.91
CA LEU A 125 11.86 -3.99 -0.91
C LEU A 125 12.85 -5.12 -1.22
N SER A 126 12.41 -6.21 -1.86
CA SER A 126 13.30 -7.29 -2.28
C SER A 126 14.32 -6.84 -3.33
N SER A 127 14.06 -5.75 -4.05
CA SER A 127 15.00 -5.16 -4.98
C SER A 127 16.32 -4.71 -4.33
N LEU A 128 16.32 -4.37 -3.04
CA LEU A 128 17.53 -4.04 -2.28
C LEU A 128 18.54 -5.18 -2.20
N PHE A 129 18.09 -6.42 -2.32
CA PHE A 129 18.90 -7.63 -2.18
C PHE A 129 19.33 -8.21 -3.53
N MET A 130 18.96 -7.54 -4.64
CA MET A 130 19.35 -7.96 -5.98
C MET A 130 20.75 -7.45 -6.34
N GLU A 131 21.36 -8.08 -7.33
CA GLU A 131 22.60 -7.59 -7.94
C GLU A 131 22.42 -6.17 -8.47
N GLY A 132 23.31 -5.25 -8.10
CA GLY A 132 23.21 -3.82 -8.40
C GLY A 132 22.28 -3.05 -7.45
N GLY A 133 21.65 -3.70 -6.45
CA GLY A 133 20.77 -3.05 -5.46
C GLY A 133 19.44 -2.59 -6.02
N ALA A 134 18.77 -1.73 -5.29
CA ALA A 134 17.48 -1.16 -5.69
C ALA A 134 17.64 -0.08 -6.79
N PRO A 135 16.55 0.32 -7.47
CA PRO A 135 16.56 1.45 -8.40
C PRO A 135 17.10 2.73 -7.75
N ASN A 136 17.92 3.46 -8.50
CA ASN A 136 18.72 4.61 -8.04
C ASN A 136 18.44 5.91 -8.81
N PHE A 137 17.39 5.95 -9.63
CA PHE A 137 17.08 7.03 -10.57
C PHE A 137 15.99 8.01 -10.11
N GLY A 138 15.57 7.93 -8.85
CA GLY A 138 14.46 8.72 -8.30
C GLY A 138 13.08 8.14 -8.60
N TRP A 139 12.10 8.51 -7.77
CA TRP A 139 10.73 7.99 -7.90
C TRP A 139 10.00 8.47 -9.16
N THR A 140 10.47 9.54 -9.80
CA THR A 140 9.89 10.12 -11.02
C THR A 140 10.27 9.39 -12.31
N PHE A 141 11.26 8.53 -12.26
CA PHE A 141 11.58 7.60 -13.34
C PHE A 141 11.98 8.25 -14.67
N TYR A 142 12.74 9.36 -14.66
CA TYR A 142 13.13 10.05 -15.88
C TYR A 142 14.18 9.27 -16.71
N ALA A 143 13.92 9.16 -18.02
CA ALA A 143 14.91 8.74 -19.01
C ALA A 143 15.94 9.89 -19.24
N PRO A 144 17.18 9.59 -19.61
CA PRO A 144 17.78 8.26 -19.88
C PRO A 144 18.23 7.52 -18.62
N LEU A 145 18.23 8.16 -17.45
CA LEU A 145 18.74 7.58 -16.21
C LEU A 145 18.01 6.27 -15.83
N SER A 146 16.70 6.23 -16.02
CA SER A 146 15.87 5.06 -15.74
C SER A 146 15.89 3.98 -16.82
N THR A 147 16.51 4.22 -17.96
CA THR A 147 16.57 3.28 -19.09
C THR A 147 17.97 2.74 -19.34
N GLU A 148 18.94 3.62 -19.53
CA GLU A 148 20.31 3.22 -19.91
C GLU A 148 21.18 2.87 -18.69
N TYR A 149 20.91 3.51 -17.56
CA TYR A 149 21.71 3.37 -16.33
C TYR A 149 20.97 2.62 -15.22
N ALA A 150 19.81 2.06 -15.53
CA ALA A 150 18.97 1.39 -14.55
C ALA A 150 19.54 0.02 -14.17
N PRO A 151 19.54 -0.33 -12.86
CA PRO A 151 19.95 -1.66 -12.44
C PRO A 151 18.91 -2.72 -12.86
N PRO A 152 19.28 -4.02 -12.91
CA PRO A 152 18.37 -5.10 -13.26
C PRO A 152 17.13 -5.18 -12.37
N SER A 153 17.22 -4.72 -11.13
CA SER A 153 16.12 -4.62 -10.16
C SER A 153 14.99 -3.67 -10.58
N THR A 154 15.19 -2.87 -11.62
CA THR A 154 14.16 -1.98 -12.19
C THR A 154 12.89 -2.74 -12.60
N THR A 155 13.01 -3.98 -13.03
CA THR A 155 11.86 -4.84 -13.32
C THR A 155 10.98 -5.06 -12.08
N PHE A 156 11.56 -5.27 -10.92
CA PHE A 156 10.83 -5.40 -9.64
C PHE A 156 10.12 -4.10 -9.26
N PHE A 157 10.77 -2.96 -9.49
CA PHE A 157 10.15 -1.65 -9.33
C PHE A 157 8.91 -1.51 -10.22
N ILE A 158 9.03 -1.81 -11.52
CA ILE A 158 7.92 -1.69 -12.47
C ILE A 158 6.76 -2.60 -12.06
N PHE A 159 7.00 -3.87 -11.74
CA PHE A 159 5.97 -4.80 -11.27
C PHE A 159 5.30 -4.31 -9.99
N SER A 160 6.07 -3.84 -9.03
CA SER A 160 5.54 -3.30 -7.78
C SER A 160 4.57 -2.14 -8.05
N VAL A 161 4.97 -1.16 -8.85
CA VAL A 161 4.15 0.01 -9.18
C VAL A 161 2.88 -0.40 -9.93
N HIS A 162 2.93 -1.37 -10.84
CA HIS A 162 1.74 -1.88 -11.53
C HIS A 162 0.76 -2.55 -10.57
N ILE A 163 1.25 -3.34 -9.62
CA ILE A 163 0.40 -3.99 -8.62
C ILE A 163 -0.23 -2.95 -7.69
N MET A 164 0.52 -1.92 -7.28
CA MET A 164 -0.02 -0.78 -6.52
C MET A 164 -1.10 -0.05 -7.30
N GLY A 165 -0.90 0.17 -8.61
CA GLY A 165 -1.89 0.75 -9.51
C GLY A 165 -3.17 -0.07 -9.59
N ALA A 166 -3.07 -1.39 -9.70
CA ALA A 166 -4.23 -2.29 -9.69
C ALA A 166 -5.02 -2.19 -8.37
N SER A 167 -4.32 -2.15 -7.23
CA SER A 167 -4.94 -1.90 -5.92
C SER A 167 -5.73 -0.59 -5.91
N SER A 168 -5.09 0.49 -6.37
CA SER A 168 -5.70 1.83 -6.39
C SER A 168 -6.94 1.89 -7.28
N ILE A 169 -6.91 1.26 -8.46
CA ILE A 169 -8.07 1.20 -9.37
C ILE A 169 -9.23 0.46 -8.69
N MET A 170 -8.99 -0.69 -8.09
CA MET A 170 -10.04 -1.44 -7.38
C MET A 170 -10.65 -0.65 -6.23
N GLY A 171 -9.83 0.04 -5.45
CA GLY A 171 -10.29 0.91 -4.37
C GLY A 171 -11.13 2.09 -4.90
N SER A 172 -10.69 2.73 -5.97
CA SER A 172 -11.39 3.86 -6.58
C SER A 172 -12.76 3.47 -7.16
N ILE A 173 -12.83 2.36 -7.88
CA ILE A 173 -14.10 1.81 -8.39
C ILE A 173 -15.06 1.57 -7.22
N ASN A 174 -14.57 0.94 -6.16
CA ASN A 174 -15.40 0.63 -5.01
C ASN A 174 -15.95 1.90 -4.34
N VAL A 175 -15.13 2.91 -4.12
CA VAL A 175 -15.55 4.20 -3.56
C VAL A 175 -16.60 4.88 -4.43
N VAL A 176 -16.37 4.98 -5.74
CA VAL A 176 -17.31 5.63 -6.67
C VAL A 176 -18.66 4.91 -6.67
N VAL A 177 -18.66 3.58 -6.80
CA VAL A 177 -19.90 2.79 -6.82
C VAL A 177 -20.64 2.89 -5.48
N THR A 178 -19.92 2.91 -4.37
CA THR A 178 -20.52 3.07 -3.03
C THR A 178 -21.23 4.43 -2.91
N ILE A 179 -20.57 5.52 -3.30
CA ILE A 179 -21.16 6.87 -3.20
C ILE A 179 -22.36 7.03 -4.11
N MET A 180 -22.29 6.50 -5.34
CA MET A 180 -23.37 6.67 -6.32
C MET A 180 -24.60 5.82 -6.00
N ASN A 181 -24.43 4.60 -5.50
CA ASN A 181 -25.50 3.61 -5.41
C ASN A 181 -25.98 3.30 -4.00
N MET A 182 -25.23 3.64 -2.96
CA MET A 182 -25.51 3.21 -1.59
C MET A 182 -25.78 4.34 -0.60
N ARG A 183 -25.82 5.59 -1.04
CA ARG A 183 -26.14 6.70 -0.14
C ARG A 183 -27.60 6.60 0.32
N ALA A 184 -27.84 6.92 1.59
CA ALA A 184 -29.18 7.05 2.14
C ALA A 184 -29.99 8.15 1.41
N PRO A 185 -31.34 8.01 1.35
CA PRO A 185 -32.22 9.00 0.75
C PRO A 185 -32.12 10.35 1.44
#